data_39f170f2e7c5eb77da6f48171f00fd71
#
_entry.id   39f170f2e7c5eb77da6f48171f00fd71
#
_cell.length_a   1.000
_cell.length_b   1.000
_cell.length_c   1.000
_cell.angle_alpha   90.00
_cell.angle_beta   90.00
_cell.angle_gamma   90.00
#
_symmetry.space_group_name_H-M   'P 1'
#
loop_
_entity.id
_entity.type
_entity.pdbx_description
1 polymer ?
#
loop_
_entity_poly.entity_id
_entity_poly.type
_entity_poly.pdbx_seq_one_letter_code
_entity_poly.pdbx_strand_id
1 'polypeptide(L)'
;MTSKITGKLTAALLTAALGAGMTGGVWAQTAGATTGGTTADQSSAGNTNGGGLPQVEQQGDVSYTSGGVGLDESHALIREQAHWPLSLRFTGPTADYLSGVRVRIVGGKGGEVLNTESMGPYMLVKLPPGSYTVYAKYKDQEKKQSVSVAGPGKAKAAFHWSIQ
;
A
#
# COMPACT_ATOMS: atom_id res chain seq x y z
N MET A 1 -19.44 44.58 -20.47
CA MET A 1 -19.45 45.11 -19.08
C MET A 1 -18.26 44.55 -18.36
N THR A 2 -17.27 45.38 -18.22
CA THR A 2 -15.97 45.13 -17.59
C THR A 2 -16.07 45.40 -16.09
N SER A 3 -15.55 44.50 -15.27
CA SER A 3 -15.23 44.84 -13.88
C SER A 3 -13.90 44.20 -13.49
N LYS A 4 -12.88 45.09 -13.51
CA LYS A 4 -11.58 44.86 -12.87
C LYS A 4 -11.72 45.16 -11.38
N ILE A 5 -11.19 44.30 -10.52
CA ILE A 5 -10.89 44.70 -9.14
C ILE A 5 -9.41 44.39 -8.89
N THR A 6 -8.68 45.48 -8.80
CA THR A 6 -7.29 45.62 -8.34
C THR A 6 -7.30 45.88 -6.83
N GLY A 7 -6.43 45.32 -6.09
CA GLY A 7 -6.21 45.66 -4.68
C GLY A 7 -5.17 44.77 -4.04
N LYS A 8 -4.07 45.20 -3.98
CA LYS A 8 -3.13 45.99 -3.13
C LYS A 8 -2.25 45.07 -2.29
N LEU A 9 -0.96 45.12 -2.68
CA LEU A 9 0.18 44.77 -1.85
C LEU A 9 0.20 45.55 -0.54
N THR A 10 0.53 44.89 0.55
CA THR A 10 1.11 45.54 1.72
C THR A 10 2.30 44.70 2.19
N ALA A 11 3.46 45.26 1.98
CA ALA A 11 4.71 44.88 2.59
C ALA A 11 4.78 45.50 4.01
N ALA A 12 5.22 44.73 4.98
CA ALA A 12 5.70 45.26 6.24
C ALA A 12 6.99 44.56 6.64
N LEU A 13 8.00 45.40 6.73
CA LEU A 13 9.39 45.10 7.12
C LEU A 13 9.57 45.14 8.65
N LEU A 14 10.64 44.50 9.08
CA LEU A 14 11.52 44.71 10.24
C LEU A 14 11.02 44.26 11.62
N THR A 15 11.80 43.43 12.31
CA THR A 15 12.91 43.86 13.20
C THR A 15 13.80 42.71 13.60
N ALA A 16 15.09 42.97 13.57
CA ALA A 16 16.16 42.15 14.13
C ALA A 16 16.23 42.28 15.66
N ALA A 17 16.54 41.19 16.36
CA ALA A 17 17.08 41.25 17.71
C ALA A 17 18.18 40.20 17.84
N LEU A 18 19.40 40.65 17.97
CA LEU A 18 20.55 39.88 18.46
C LEU A 18 20.34 39.55 19.94
N GLY A 19 20.58 38.31 20.28
CA GLY A 19 20.73 37.86 21.66
C GLY A 19 21.76 36.73 21.71
N ALA A 20 22.99 37.07 22.02
CA ALA A 20 24.05 36.12 22.33
C ALA A 20 23.82 35.52 23.75
N GLY A 21 23.86 34.21 23.86
CA GLY A 21 23.84 33.49 25.14
C GLY A 21 24.48 32.13 24.99
N MET A 22 25.80 32.10 25.20
CA MET A 22 26.54 30.85 25.43
C MET A 22 26.19 30.27 26.80
N THR A 23 25.75 29.01 26.85
CA THR A 23 26.07 28.14 27.97
C THR A 23 26.15 26.71 27.46
N GLY A 24 27.33 26.13 27.57
CA GLY A 24 27.63 24.76 27.25
C GLY A 24 26.89 23.79 28.17
N GLY A 25 26.26 22.82 27.60
CA GLY A 25 25.77 21.62 28.25
C GLY A 25 26.38 20.42 27.53
N VAL A 26 27.47 19.92 28.07
CA VAL A 26 28.05 18.65 27.65
C VAL A 26 27.11 17.57 28.16
N TRP A 27 26.29 17.00 27.31
CA TRP A 27 25.58 15.79 27.61
C TRP A 27 26.50 14.61 27.30
N ALA A 28 27.01 14.02 28.35
CA ALA A 28 27.75 12.76 28.29
C ALA A 28 26.88 11.70 27.64
N GLN A 29 27.31 11.21 26.50
CA GLN A 29 26.80 9.97 25.94
C GLN A 29 27.26 8.82 26.85
N THR A 30 26.36 8.34 27.67
CA THR A 30 26.54 7.07 28.34
C THR A 30 26.37 6.00 27.30
N ALA A 31 27.47 5.43 26.86
CA ALA A 31 27.48 4.20 26.08
C ALA A 31 26.97 3.07 26.99
N GLY A 32 25.67 2.87 26.96
CA GLY A 32 25.06 1.65 27.49
C GLY A 32 25.18 0.56 26.44
N ALA A 33 26.18 -0.27 26.55
CA ALA A 33 26.24 -1.53 25.84
C ALA A 33 25.13 -2.44 26.39
N THR A 34 23.98 -2.45 25.78
CA THR A 34 23.01 -3.52 25.95
C THR A 34 23.31 -4.62 24.95
N THR A 35 24.04 -5.61 25.43
CA THR A 35 24.05 -6.94 24.86
C THR A 35 22.62 -7.48 25.07
N GLY A 36 21.79 -7.36 24.07
CA GLY A 36 20.41 -7.84 24.12
C GLY A 36 20.10 -8.59 22.84
N GLY A 37 19.88 -9.86 22.98
CA GLY A 37 19.29 -10.82 22.10
C GLY A 37 18.84 -10.32 20.72
N THR A 38 19.51 -10.79 19.72
CA THR A 38 19.02 -10.82 18.35
C THR A 38 17.82 -11.77 18.31
N THR A 39 16.65 -11.30 18.65
CA THR A 39 15.48 -11.75 17.95
C THR A 39 15.64 -11.15 16.57
N ALA A 40 15.97 -11.97 15.61
CA ALA A 40 15.92 -11.58 14.21
C ALA A 40 14.49 -11.09 13.95
N ASP A 41 14.34 -9.79 14.00
CA ASP A 41 13.16 -9.11 13.53
C ASP A 41 13.12 -9.35 12.03
N GLN A 42 12.43 -10.42 11.62
CA GLN A 42 12.06 -10.68 10.23
C GLN A 42 10.86 -9.81 9.87
N SER A 43 10.84 -8.59 10.36
CA SER A 43 9.94 -7.60 9.84
C SER A 43 10.46 -7.19 8.46
N SER A 44 9.74 -7.57 7.44
CA SER A 44 9.93 -7.07 6.08
C SER A 44 10.22 -5.59 6.12
N ALA A 45 11.37 -5.20 5.62
CA ALA A 45 11.76 -3.79 5.51
C ALA A 45 10.68 -3.06 4.68
N GLY A 46 9.81 -2.32 5.33
CA GLY A 46 8.71 -1.60 4.70
C GLY A 46 7.41 -1.56 5.50
N ASN A 47 7.29 -2.34 6.57
CA ASN A 47 6.07 -2.36 7.38
C ASN A 47 6.10 -1.30 8.47
N THR A 48 5.58 -0.12 8.18
CA THR A 48 5.48 0.99 9.13
C THR A 48 4.16 1.01 9.94
N ASN A 49 3.25 0.08 9.67
CA ASN A 49 1.88 0.12 10.21
C ASN A 49 1.66 -0.70 11.50
N GLY A 50 2.71 -1.18 12.17
CA GLY A 50 2.62 -1.83 13.49
C GLY A 50 1.76 -3.09 13.60
N GLY A 51 1.03 -3.46 12.57
CA GLY A 51 0.09 -4.58 12.54
C GLY A 51 0.47 -5.74 11.61
N GLY A 52 1.66 -5.70 11.03
CA GLY A 52 2.10 -6.70 10.05
C GLY A 52 1.53 -6.48 8.65
N LEU A 53 0.65 -5.51 8.43
CA LEU A 53 0.13 -5.16 7.11
C LEU A 53 1.16 -4.36 6.30
N PRO A 54 1.35 -4.67 5.01
CA PRO A 54 2.11 -3.82 4.10
C PRO A 54 1.48 -2.44 4.00
N GLN A 55 2.27 -1.49 3.52
CA GLN A 55 1.79 -0.13 3.30
C GLN A 55 0.57 -0.11 2.37
N VAL A 56 -0.44 0.67 2.74
CA VAL A 56 -1.59 0.92 1.88
C VAL A 56 -1.22 2.01 0.89
N GLU A 57 -1.36 1.70 -0.38
CA GLU A 57 -1.15 2.63 -1.49
C GLU A 57 -2.49 3.09 -2.06
N GLN A 58 -2.46 4.18 -2.82
CA GLN A 58 -3.65 4.75 -3.43
C GLN A 58 -3.40 5.10 -4.89
N GLN A 59 -4.34 4.74 -5.76
CA GLN A 59 -4.38 5.14 -7.16
C GLN A 59 -5.78 5.67 -7.48
N GLY A 60 -5.89 6.99 -7.70
CA GLY A 60 -7.20 7.65 -7.82
C GLY A 60 -8.04 7.44 -6.55
N ASP A 61 -9.24 6.95 -6.70
CA ASP A 61 -10.17 6.65 -5.59
C ASP A 61 -10.01 5.24 -5.02
N VAL A 62 -9.05 4.45 -5.53
CA VAL A 62 -8.83 3.07 -5.13
C VAL A 62 -7.63 2.98 -4.19
N SER A 63 -7.87 2.43 -3.00
CA SER A 63 -6.79 2.07 -2.07
C SER A 63 -6.50 0.59 -2.17
N TYR A 64 -5.24 0.22 -2.11
CA TYR A 64 -4.81 -1.19 -2.16
C TYR A 64 -3.57 -1.43 -1.31
N THR A 65 -3.36 -2.67 -0.97
CA THR A 65 -2.13 -3.16 -0.34
C THR A 65 -1.80 -4.53 -0.89
N SER A 66 -0.53 -4.85 -1.02
CA SER A 66 -0.09 -6.17 -1.51
C SER A 66 1.18 -6.61 -0.82
N GLY A 67 1.35 -7.92 -0.66
CA GLY A 67 2.48 -8.51 0.02
C GLY A 67 2.23 -9.97 0.41
N GLY A 68 2.73 -10.37 1.57
CA GLY A 68 2.54 -11.71 2.12
C GLY A 68 3.67 -12.68 1.77
N VAL A 69 4.86 -12.14 1.47
CA VAL A 69 6.08 -12.96 1.31
C VAL A 69 6.57 -13.46 2.66
N GLY A 70 6.46 -12.63 3.70
CA GLY A 70 6.75 -13.00 5.08
C GLY A 70 5.53 -13.63 5.78
N LEU A 71 5.79 -14.47 6.78
CA LEU A 71 4.74 -15.19 7.51
C LEU A 71 3.77 -14.25 8.24
N ASP A 72 4.31 -13.25 8.95
CA ASP A 72 3.51 -12.30 9.73
C ASP A 72 2.66 -11.40 8.81
N GLU A 73 3.25 -10.97 7.71
CA GLU A 73 2.59 -10.18 6.69
C GLU A 73 1.47 -10.96 6.00
N SER A 74 1.73 -12.23 5.64
CA SER A 74 0.70 -13.09 5.03
C SER A 74 -0.46 -13.33 5.99
N HIS A 75 -0.20 -13.57 7.27
CA HIS A 75 -1.23 -13.72 8.29
C HIS A 75 -2.03 -12.44 8.49
N ALA A 76 -1.37 -11.28 8.48
CA ALA A 76 -2.04 -9.98 8.59
C ALA A 76 -2.98 -9.76 7.40
N LEU A 77 -2.51 -9.98 6.16
CA LEU A 77 -3.31 -9.84 4.95
C LEU A 77 -4.51 -10.81 4.94
N ILE A 78 -4.31 -12.05 5.37
CA ILE A 78 -5.39 -13.04 5.47
C ILE A 78 -6.46 -12.61 6.48
N ARG A 79 -6.07 -12.07 7.65
CA ARG A 79 -7.04 -11.56 8.64
C ARG A 79 -7.83 -10.37 8.09
N GLU A 80 -7.15 -9.47 7.39
CA GLU A 80 -7.75 -8.25 6.85
C GLU A 80 -8.66 -8.47 5.64
N GLN A 81 -8.62 -9.63 4.98
CA GLN A 81 -9.52 -9.95 3.87
C GLN A 81 -11.01 -9.74 4.19
N ALA A 82 -11.40 -9.92 5.45
CA ALA A 82 -12.77 -9.73 5.88
C ALA A 82 -13.22 -8.25 5.88
N HIS A 83 -12.27 -7.33 5.98
CA HIS A 83 -12.51 -5.89 6.06
C HIS A 83 -12.37 -5.18 4.70
N TRP A 84 -11.79 -5.87 3.72
CA TRP A 84 -11.54 -5.32 2.39
C TRP A 84 -12.59 -5.82 1.38
N PRO A 85 -13.13 -4.95 0.53
CA PRO A 85 -14.17 -5.33 -0.46
C PRO A 85 -13.74 -6.40 -1.44
N LEU A 86 -12.47 -6.38 -1.89
CA LEU A 86 -11.92 -7.36 -2.82
C LEU A 86 -10.59 -7.89 -2.31
N SER A 87 -10.43 -9.21 -2.32
CA SER A 87 -9.16 -9.89 -2.05
C SER A 87 -8.73 -10.75 -3.22
N LEU A 88 -7.46 -10.63 -3.59
CA LEU A 88 -6.82 -11.37 -4.68
C LEU A 88 -5.74 -12.28 -4.12
N ARG A 89 -5.59 -13.46 -4.72
CA ARG A 89 -4.53 -14.42 -4.40
C ARG A 89 -3.85 -14.92 -5.68
N PHE A 90 -2.52 -14.99 -5.65
CA PHE A 90 -1.69 -15.39 -6.80
C PHE A 90 -0.82 -16.59 -6.43
N THR A 91 -0.93 -17.67 -7.20
CA THR A 91 -0.19 -18.92 -6.95
C THR A 91 0.39 -19.50 -8.22
N GLY A 92 1.56 -20.13 -8.09
CA GLY A 92 2.27 -20.88 -9.13
C GLY A 92 1.93 -22.36 -9.16
N PRO A 93 2.72 -23.16 -9.89
CA PRO A 93 2.42 -24.57 -10.20
C PRO A 93 2.30 -25.48 -8.98
N THR A 94 3.16 -25.29 -7.99
CA THR A 94 3.23 -26.10 -6.76
C THR A 94 2.58 -25.37 -5.59
N ALA A 95 1.59 -24.53 -5.87
CA ALA A 95 0.98 -23.59 -4.91
C ALA A 95 1.97 -22.58 -4.33
N ASP A 96 3.13 -22.42 -4.98
CA ASP A 96 4.09 -21.38 -4.63
C ASP A 96 3.46 -20.02 -4.72
N TYR A 97 3.87 -19.14 -3.82
CA TYR A 97 3.38 -17.78 -3.78
C TYR A 97 4.10 -16.93 -4.83
N LEU A 98 3.33 -16.22 -5.65
CA LEU A 98 3.86 -15.36 -6.70
C LEU A 98 3.88 -13.89 -6.27
N SER A 99 4.97 -13.22 -6.60
CA SER A 99 5.11 -11.77 -6.60
C SER A 99 5.33 -11.25 -8.02
N GLY A 100 5.22 -9.95 -8.24
CA GLY A 100 5.43 -9.38 -9.57
C GLY A 100 4.29 -9.67 -10.54
N VAL A 101 3.09 -9.91 -10.03
CA VAL A 101 1.89 -10.08 -10.86
C VAL A 101 1.34 -8.71 -11.21
N ARG A 102 1.25 -8.38 -12.49
CA ARG A 102 0.58 -7.16 -12.94
C ARG A 102 -0.92 -7.31 -12.82
N VAL A 103 -1.53 -6.42 -12.09
CA VAL A 103 -2.96 -6.42 -11.82
C VAL A 103 -3.59 -5.18 -12.43
N ARG A 104 -4.58 -5.38 -13.28
CA ARG A 104 -5.40 -4.34 -13.87
C ARG A 104 -6.87 -4.61 -13.57
N ILE A 105 -7.54 -3.64 -13.00
CA ILE A 105 -8.97 -3.76 -12.67
C ILE A 105 -9.76 -2.75 -13.51
N VAL A 106 -10.79 -3.25 -14.17
CA VAL A 106 -11.66 -2.46 -15.03
C VAL A 106 -13.07 -2.51 -14.46
N GLY A 107 -13.69 -1.36 -14.29
CA GLY A 107 -15.09 -1.25 -13.86
C GLY A 107 -16.06 -1.75 -14.92
N GLY A 108 -17.26 -2.12 -14.53
CA GLY A 108 -18.31 -2.64 -15.44
C GLY A 108 -18.70 -1.68 -16.56
N LYS A 109 -18.40 -0.39 -16.43
CA LYS A 109 -18.59 0.63 -17.47
C LYS A 109 -17.40 0.80 -18.42
N GLY A 110 -16.35 -0.04 -18.27
CA GLY A 110 -15.17 -0.07 -19.13
C GLY A 110 -14.02 0.84 -18.74
N GLY A 111 -14.12 1.59 -17.63
CA GLY A 111 -13.02 2.42 -17.11
C GLY A 111 -12.00 1.60 -16.31
N GLU A 112 -10.71 1.80 -16.57
CA GLU A 112 -9.64 1.26 -15.72
C GLU A 112 -9.63 2.01 -14.38
N VAL A 113 -9.67 1.27 -13.28
CA VAL A 113 -9.72 1.83 -11.93
C VAL A 113 -8.46 1.54 -11.13
N LEU A 114 -7.69 0.52 -11.52
CA LEU A 114 -6.42 0.17 -10.91
C LEU A 114 -5.50 -0.49 -11.93
N ASN A 115 -4.22 -0.11 -11.91
CA ASN A 115 -3.17 -0.75 -12.69
C ASN A 115 -1.85 -0.70 -11.90
N THR A 116 -1.46 -1.82 -11.35
CA THR A 116 -0.31 -1.91 -10.45
C THR A 116 0.33 -3.30 -10.52
N GLU A 117 1.43 -3.48 -9.80
CA GLU A 117 2.10 -4.76 -9.66
C GLU A 117 2.01 -5.24 -8.21
N SER A 118 1.72 -6.52 -8.01
CA SER A 118 1.62 -7.13 -6.70
C SER A 118 3.00 -7.41 -6.11
N MET A 119 3.24 -6.96 -4.89
CA MET A 119 4.50 -7.20 -4.15
C MET A 119 4.59 -8.60 -3.54
N GLY A 120 3.50 -9.37 -3.60
CA GLY A 120 3.43 -10.73 -3.05
C GLY A 120 2.15 -11.46 -3.46
N PRO A 121 1.90 -12.64 -2.85
CA PRO A 121 0.80 -13.53 -3.24
C PRO A 121 -0.58 -13.02 -2.87
N TYR A 122 -0.68 -12.02 -2.01
CA TYR A 122 -1.95 -11.45 -1.57
C TYR A 122 -2.05 -9.99 -1.96
N MET A 123 -3.24 -9.59 -2.38
CA MET A 123 -3.56 -8.20 -2.65
C MET A 123 -4.97 -7.90 -2.17
N LEU A 124 -5.12 -6.83 -1.43
CA LEU A 124 -6.41 -6.34 -0.95
C LEU A 124 -6.71 -5.02 -1.64
N VAL A 125 -7.93 -4.87 -2.14
CA VAL A 125 -8.33 -3.68 -2.91
C VAL A 125 -9.64 -3.14 -2.37
N LYS A 126 -9.67 -1.84 -2.10
CA LYS A 126 -10.85 -1.12 -1.65
C LYS A 126 -11.53 -0.49 -2.86
N LEU A 127 -12.64 -1.08 -3.26
CA LEU A 127 -13.46 -0.65 -4.40
C LEU A 127 -14.88 -0.35 -3.94
N PRO A 128 -15.56 0.62 -4.57
CA PRO A 128 -16.99 0.82 -4.42
C PRO A 128 -17.77 -0.44 -4.84
N PRO A 129 -19.01 -0.64 -4.33
CA PRO A 129 -19.87 -1.71 -4.82
C PRO A 129 -20.09 -1.60 -6.33
N GLY A 130 -19.99 -2.74 -7.01
CA GLY A 130 -20.14 -2.79 -8.46
C GLY A 130 -19.55 -4.06 -9.08
N SER A 131 -19.67 -4.16 -10.40
CA SER A 131 -19.08 -5.24 -11.17
C SER A 131 -17.73 -4.79 -11.75
N TYR A 132 -16.74 -5.67 -11.66
CA TYR A 132 -15.37 -5.41 -12.11
C TYR A 132 -14.82 -6.61 -12.86
N THR A 133 -13.89 -6.36 -13.75
CA THR A 133 -13.06 -7.41 -14.35
C THR A 133 -11.62 -7.22 -13.90
N VAL A 134 -11.08 -8.23 -13.25
CA VAL A 134 -9.69 -8.28 -12.80
C VAL A 134 -8.87 -9.02 -13.85
N TYR A 135 -7.86 -8.37 -14.37
CA TYR A 135 -6.83 -8.96 -15.22
C TYR A 135 -5.58 -9.13 -14.38
N ALA A 136 -5.02 -10.30 -14.40
CA ALA A 136 -3.77 -10.62 -13.70
C ALA A 136 -2.80 -11.25 -14.69
N LYS A 137 -1.65 -10.61 -14.89
CA LYS A 137 -0.60 -11.07 -15.80
C LYS A 137 0.66 -11.43 -15.03
N TYR A 138 1.09 -12.67 -15.20
CA TYR A 138 2.38 -13.14 -14.70
C TYR A 138 3.23 -13.65 -15.86
N LYS A 139 4.44 -13.10 -16.01
CA LYS A 139 5.26 -13.31 -17.22
C LYS A 139 4.43 -12.98 -18.47
N ASP A 140 4.30 -13.92 -19.38
CA ASP A 140 3.57 -13.74 -20.65
C ASP A 140 2.12 -14.24 -20.61
N GLN A 141 1.67 -14.76 -19.47
CA GLN A 141 0.31 -15.28 -19.31
C GLN A 141 -0.58 -14.32 -18.56
N GLU A 142 -1.62 -13.85 -19.23
CA GLU A 142 -2.68 -13.05 -18.64
C GLU A 142 -3.92 -13.92 -18.37
N LYS A 143 -4.50 -13.75 -17.20
CA LYS A 143 -5.77 -14.35 -16.79
C LYS A 143 -6.75 -13.25 -16.41
N LYS A 144 -8.04 -13.51 -16.57
CA LYS A 144 -9.08 -12.57 -16.17
C LYS A 144 -10.20 -13.26 -15.41
N GLN A 145 -10.77 -12.55 -14.46
CA GLN A 145 -11.96 -12.97 -13.72
C GLN A 145 -12.90 -11.79 -13.52
N SER A 146 -14.20 -12.03 -13.71
CA SER A 146 -15.22 -11.04 -13.33
C SER A 146 -15.56 -11.23 -11.87
N VAL A 147 -15.65 -10.12 -11.13
CA VAL A 147 -16.00 -10.10 -9.71
C VAL A 147 -17.11 -9.09 -9.45
N SER A 148 -17.97 -9.41 -8.53
CA SER A 148 -19.00 -8.50 -8.02
C SER A 148 -18.64 -8.09 -6.60
N VAL A 149 -18.40 -6.80 -6.41
CA VAL A 149 -18.08 -6.21 -5.10
C VAL A 149 -19.40 -5.70 -4.49
N ALA A 150 -19.82 -6.31 -3.40
CA ALA A 150 -21.03 -5.91 -2.68
C ALA A 150 -20.74 -5.29 -1.31
N GLY A 151 -19.49 -5.42 -0.82
CA GLY A 151 -19.06 -4.91 0.47
C GLY A 151 -17.85 -5.65 1.00
N PRO A 152 -17.38 -5.31 2.22
CA PRO A 152 -16.21 -5.93 2.83
C PRO A 152 -16.32 -7.46 2.90
N GLY A 153 -15.22 -8.14 2.58
CA GLY A 153 -15.10 -9.61 2.64
C GLY A 153 -15.91 -10.40 1.62
N LYS A 154 -16.62 -9.74 0.71
CA LYS A 154 -17.59 -10.40 -0.19
C LYS A 154 -17.01 -10.86 -1.51
N ALA A 155 -16.01 -10.14 -2.06
CA ALA A 155 -15.40 -10.51 -3.34
C ALA A 155 -14.02 -11.10 -3.13
N LYS A 156 -13.78 -12.28 -3.73
CA LYS A 156 -12.50 -12.97 -3.73
C LYS A 156 -12.21 -13.50 -5.12
N ALA A 157 -10.96 -13.36 -5.58
CA ALA A 157 -10.50 -13.96 -6.81
C ALA A 157 -9.13 -14.61 -6.59
N ALA A 158 -8.96 -15.81 -7.11
CA ALA A 158 -7.70 -16.54 -7.06
C ALA A 158 -7.21 -16.83 -8.47
N PHE A 159 -5.95 -16.51 -8.72
CA PHE A 159 -5.29 -16.76 -9.98
C PHE A 159 -4.16 -17.76 -9.77
N HIS A 160 -4.15 -18.77 -10.62
CA HIS A 160 -3.14 -19.84 -10.57
C HIS A 160 -2.47 -19.96 -11.93
N TRP A 161 -1.15 -19.99 -11.95
CA TRP A 161 -0.36 -20.24 -13.17
C TRP A 161 0.38 -21.56 -13.06
N SER A 162 0.42 -22.30 -14.17
CA SER A 162 1.15 -23.57 -14.29
C SER A 162 2.54 -23.38 -14.91
N ILE A 163 3.04 -22.15 -14.96
CA ILE A 163 4.37 -21.80 -15.50
C ILE A 163 5.33 -21.46 -14.37
N GLN A 164 6.57 -21.94 -14.51
CA GLN A 164 7.69 -21.60 -13.62
C GLN A 164 8.46 -20.37 -14.13
#